data_d070d8df9749bdfdbf5e530d1ebb8d73
#
_entry.id   d070d8df9749bdfdbf5e530d1ebb8d73
#
_cell.length_a   1.000
_cell.length_b   1.000
_cell.length_c   1.000
_cell.angle_alpha   90.00
_cell.angle_beta   90.00
_cell.angle_gamma   90.00
#
_symmetry.space_group_name_H-M   'P 1'
#
loop_
_entity.id
_entity.type
_entity.pdbx_description
1 polymer ?
#
loop_
_entity_poly.entity_id
_entity_poly.type
_entity_poly.pdbx_seq_one_letter_code
_entity_poly.pdbx_strand_id
1 'polypeptide(L)'
;EQGASYAVVDENVGTDKRLILVDDVLTYMQELAHFHRKCFDIPVVGICGSNGKTTTKNLIYRVLAKKYKTHCTQGNFNNHIGVPITLLEMPQDAEVAIIELGTNSPGEIAELCSITNPNYGLITNIGKEHLEGFGTLEAVAKEESEIYHYLLKNKGTAFVNADDDWLSRMSRGL
;
A
#
# COMPACT_ATOMS: atom_id res chain seq x y z
N GLU A 1 7.94 25.69 14.00
CA GLU A 1 7.97 27.08 13.50
C GLU A 1 7.48 27.24 12.06
N GLN A 2 7.23 26.17 11.34
CA GLN A 2 6.73 26.20 9.94
C GLN A 2 5.21 26.05 9.83
N GLY A 3 4.45 26.39 10.89
CA GLY A 3 3.00 26.40 10.89
C GLY A 3 2.31 25.10 11.31
N ALA A 4 3.05 24.09 11.77
CA ALA A 4 2.44 22.88 12.33
C ALA A 4 1.67 23.22 13.61
N SER A 5 0.42 22.73 13.72
CA SER A 5 -0.43 22.93 14.90
C SER A 5 -0.06 21.96 16.02
N TYR A 6 0.37 20.75 15.67
CA TYR A 6 0.80 19.69 16.59
C TYR A 6 2.03 18.98 16.03
N ALA A 7 2.78 18.31 16.90
CA ALA A 7 3.86 17.42 16.54
C ALA A 7 3.75 16.12 17.33
N VAL A 8 3.95 15.00 16.64
CA VAL A 8 4.05 13.67 17.24
C VAL A 8 5.51 13.36 17.48
N VAL A 9 5.84 12.91 18.68
CA VAL A 9 7.22 12.65 19.12
C VAL A 9 7.27 11.35 19.94
N ASP A 10 8.36 10.62 19.86
CA ASP A 10 8.62 9.40 20.64
C ASP A 10 9.68 9.63 21.74
N GLU A 11 10.20 10.84 21.82
CA GLU A 11 11.07 11.28 22.91
C GLU A 11 10.45 12.46 23.66
N ASN A 12 10.71 12.54 24.97
CA ASN A 12 10.24 13.66 25.77
C ASN A 12 11.08 14.92 25.51
N VAL A 13 10.64 15.71 24.54
CA VAL A 13 11.32 16.95 24.11
C VAL A 13 10.77 18.22 24.80
N GLY A 14 9.87 18.08 25.80
CA GLY A 14 9.33 19.21 26.54
C GLY A 14 7.86 19.03 26.96
N THR A 15 7.29 20.14 27.50
CA THR A 15 5.93 20.18 28.07
C THR A 15 4.92 20.98 27.23
N ASP A 16 5.23 21.29 25.96
CA ASP A 16 4.30 21.99 25.07
C ASP A 16 3.06 21.09 24.80
N LYS A 17 1.86 21.63 25.05
CA LYS A 17 0.59 20.91 24.87
C LYS A 17 0.31 20.51 23.41
N ARG A 18 1.09 21.01 22.46
CA ARG A 18 1.02 20.66 21.05
C ARG A 18 1.85 19.42 20.72
N LEU A 19 2.62 18.89 21.66
CA LEU A 19 3.38 17.66 21.52
C LEU A 19 2.50 16.49 21.93
N ILE A 20 2.41 15.50 21.03
CA ILE A 20 1.75 14.22 21.25
C ILE A 20 2.85 13.18 21.41
N LEU A 21 3.07 12.75 22.67
CA LEU A 21 4.06 11.71 22.97
C LEU A 21 3.46 10.34 22.66
N VAL A 22 4.17 9.53 21.90
CA VAL A 22 3.82 8.16 21.51
C VAL A 22 5.01 7.22 21.75
N ASP A 23 4.79 5.93 21.73
CA ASP A 23 5.86 4.95 21.93
C ASP A 23 6.80 4.86 20.70
N ASP A 24 6.24 4.98 19.49
CA ASP A 24 6.95 4.96 18.22
C ASP A 24 6.21 5.80 17.17
N VAL A 25 6.89 6.79 16.60
CA VAL A 25 6.29 7.74 15.65
C VAL A 25 5.89 7.06 14.35
N LEU A 26 6.66 6.06 13.89
CA LEU A 26 6.35 5.35 12.65
C LEU A 26 5.08 4.52 12.79
N THR A 27 5.00 3.72 13.83
CA THR A 27 3.80 2.92 14.15
C THR A 27 2.57 3.82 14.28
N TYR A 28 2.69 4.93 15.01
CA TYR A 28 1.59 5.89 15.14
C TYR A 28 1.14 6.48 13.79
N MET A 29 2.09 6.83 12.91
CA MET A 29 1.77 7.33 11.58
C MET A 29 1.04 6.27 10.73
N GLN A 30 1.44 5.01 10.80
CA GLN A 30 0.80 3.89 10.10
C GLN A 30 -0.63 3.65 10.62
N GLU A 31 -0.83 3.66 11.94
CA GLU A 31 -2.16 3.53 12.55
C GLU A 31 -3.07 4.71 12.19
N LEU A 32 -2.54 5.93 12.20
CA LEU A 32 -3.27 7.14 11.79
C LEU A 32 -3.66 7.06 10.31
N ALA A 33 -2.77 6.60 9.44
CA ALA A 33 -3.04 6.41 8.03
C ALA A 33 -4.11 5.33 7.78
N HIS A 34 -4.04 4.20 8.50
CA HIS A 34 -5.07 3.18 8.47
C HIS A 34 -6.43 3.71 8.95
N PHE A 35 -6.45 4.45 10.07
CA PHE A 35 -7.68 5.09 10.55
C PHE A 35 -8.25 6.07 9.52
N HIS A 36 -7.41 6.95 8.97
CA HIS A 36 -7.81 7.89 7.93
C HIS A 36 -8.39 7.17 6.71
N ARG A 37 -7.70 6.10 6.23
CA ARG A 37 -8.18 5.26 5.12
C ARG A 37 -9.60 4.71 5.40
N LYS A 38 -9.89 4.29 6.61
CA LYS A 38 -11.21 3.74 6.99
C LYS A 38 -12.34 4.78 7.01
N CYS A 39 -12.01 6.07 7.01
CA CYS A 39 -13.02 7.12 6.89
C CYS A 39 -13.59 7.24 5.47
N PHE A 40 -13.01 6.54 4.48
CA PHE A 40 -13.45 6.58 3.08
C PHE A 40 -14.12 5.26 2.68
N ASP A 41 -15.36 5.34 2.23
CA ASP A 41 -16.09 4.22 1.60
C ASP A 41 -15.93 4.29 0.07
N ILE A 42 -14.71 4.09 -0.40
CA ILE A 42 -14.33 4.16 -1.81
C ILE A 42 -13.55 2.91 -2.24
N PRO A 43 -13.55 2.59 -3.55
CA PRO A 43 -12.63 1.61 -4.11
C PRO A 43 -11.16 1.97 -3.88
N VAL A 44 -10.39 1.04 -3.33
CA VAL A 44 -8.93 1.15 -3.18
C VAL A 44 -8.26 -0.03 -3.84
N VAL A 45 -7.42 0.25 -4.84
CA VAL A 45 -6.68 -0.75 -5.61
C VAL A 45 -5.24 -0.80 -5.10
N GLY A 46 -4.85 -1.93 -4.52
CA GLY A 46 -3.46 -2.23 -4.20
C GLY A 46 -2.74 -2.80 -5.42
N ILE A 47 -1.53 -2.35 -5.69
CA ILE A 47 -0.70 -2.84 -6.80
C ILE A 47 0.67 -3.23 -6.26
N CYS A 48 1.02 -4.51 -6.38
CA CYS A 48 2.35 -5.01 -6.06
C CYS A 48 2.94 -5.82 -7.22
N GLY A 49 4.05 -6.52 -7.02
CA GLY A 49 4.75 -7.29 -8.03
C GLY A 49 6.15 -6.76 -8.34
N SER A 50 6.95 -7.54 -9.00
CA SER A 50 8.35 -7.23 -9.24
C SER A 50 8.51 -6.01 -10.16
N ASN A 51 8.02 -6.05 -11.37
CA ASN A 51 8.21 -5.02 -12.39
C ASN A 51 6.89 -4.40 -12.84
N GLY A 52 6.94 -3.13 -13.25
CA GLY A 52 5.82 -2.46 -13.90
C GLY A 52 4.74 -1.91 -12.95
N LYS A 53 4.93 -1.95 -11.64
CA LYS A 53 4.00 -1.37 -10.64
C LYS A 53 3.61 0.07 -10.98
N THR A 54 4.60 0.96 -11.07
CA THR A 54 4.40 2.38 -11.35
C THR A 54 3.76 2.62 -12.72
N THR A 55 4.15 1.85 -13.73
CA THR A 55 3.55 1.94 -15.07
C THR A 55 2.08 1.55 -15.03
N THR A 56 1.75 0.41 -14.42
CA THR A 56 0.39 -0.09 -14.27
C THR A 56 -0.46 0.90 -13.47
N LYS A 57 0.04 1.40 -12.33
CA LYS A 57 -0.60 2.45 -11.53
C LYS A 57 -0.95 3.67 -12.37
N ASN A 58 0.03 4.17 -13.15
CA ASN A 58 -0.17 5.36 -13.98
C ASN A 58 -1.17 5.14 -15.11
N LEU A 59 -1.21 3.93 -15.71
CA LEU A 59 -2.21 3.59 -16.72
C LEU A 59 -3.61 3.56 -16.13
N ILE A 60 -3.80 2.87 -14.99
CA ILE A 60 -5.08 2.80 -14.29
C ILE A 60 -5.53 4.22 -13.88
N TYR A 61 -4.61 5.00 -13.29
CA TYR A 61 -4.88 6.38 -12.91
C TYR A 61 -5.39 7.21 -14.09
N ARG A 62 -4.68 7.18 -15.24
CA ARG A 62 -5.06 7.97 -16.43
C ARG A 62 -6.43 7.60 -16.97
N VAL A 63 -6.85 6.36 -16.85
CA VAL A 63 -8.18 5.89 -17.26
C VAL A 63 -9.23 6.35 -16.26
N LEU A 64 -9.05 6.06 -14.98
CA LEU A 64 -10.03 6.36 -13.94
C LEU A 64 -10.21 7.88 -13.73
N ALA A 65 -9.14 8.65 -13.79
CA ALA A 65 -9.17 10.10 -13.66
C ALA A 65 -9.96 10.83 -14.76
N LYS A 66 -10.38 10.13 -15.83
CA LYS A 66 -11.31 10.70 -16.83
C LYS A 66 -12.72 10.85 -16.29
N LYS A 67 -13.07 10.12 -15.24
CA LYS A 67 -14.42 10.09 -14.69
C LYS A 67 -14.47 10.34 -13.18
N TYR A 68 -13.47 9.90 -12.45
CA TYR A 68 -13.45 9.90 -10.98
C TYR A 68 -12.34 10.80 -10.44
N LYS A 69 -12.58 11.40 -9.27
CA LYS A 69 -11.53 12.05 -8.48
C LYS A 69 -10.61 10.99 -7.92
N THR A 70 -9.56 10.68 -8.66
CA THR A 70 -8.66 9.56 -8.40
C THR A 70 -7.42 10.02 -7.65
N HIS A 71 -7.19 9.44 -6.48
CA HIS A 71 -5.95 9.58 -5.72
C HIS A 71 -4.99 8.43 -6.04
N CYS A 72 -3.67 8.66 -6.06
CA CYS A 72 -2.71 7.59 -6.27
C CYS A 72 -1.35 7.90 -5.64
N THR A 73 -0.59 6.84 -5.34
CA THR A 73 0.81 6.94 -4.90
C THR A 73 1.61 7.83 -5.84
N GLN A 74 2.29 8.83 -5.28
CA GLN A 74 3.21 9.70 -6.00
C GLN A 74 4.64 9.12 -5.96
N GLY A 75 5.37 9.29 -7.08
CA GLY A 75 6.75 8.79 -7.17
C GLY A 75 6.86 7.31 -6.78
N ASN A 76 7.75 7.02 -5.85
CA ASN A 76 8.03 5.69 -5.29
C ASN A 76 7.62 5.57 -3.81
N PHE A 77 6.59 6.30 -3.36
CA PHE A 77 6.08 6.24 -1.98
C PHE A 77 5.29 4.95 -1.72
N ASN A 78 5.97 3.80 -1.89
CA ASN A 78 5.37 2.47 -1.90
C ASN A 78 5.82 1.56 -0.74
N ASN A 79 6.55 2.11 0.24
CA ASN A 79 7.06 1.40 1.41
C ASN A 79 6.31 1.78 2.71
N HIS A 80 6.76 1.24 3.85
CA HIS A 80 6.19 1.44 5.19
C HIS A 80 6.13 2.90 5.69
N ILE A 81 6.79 3.84 5.00
CA ILE A 81 6.69 5.29 5.23
C ILE A 81 5.85 5.96 4.14
N GLY A 82 6.12 5.64 2.88
CA GLY A 82 5.48 6.29 1.73
C GLY A 82 4.00 5.96 1.59
N VAL A 83 3.59 4.71 1.89
CA VAL A 83 2.18 4.32 1.85
C VAL A 83 1.34 5.08 2.89
N PRO A 84 1.75 5.18 4.17
CA PRO A 84 1.06 6.04 5.13
C PRO A 84 0.93 7.50 4.69
N ILE A 85 2.01 8.11 4.17
CA ILE A 85 1.98 9.47 3.66
C ILE A 85 0.95 9.60 2.53
N THR A 86 0.99 8.68 1.54
CA THR A 86 0.03 8.65 0.43
C THR A 86 -1.42 8.60 0.93
N LEU A 87 -1.70 7.78 1.94
CA LEU A 87 -3.05 7.66 2.49
C LEU A 87 -3.48 8.92 3.23
N LEU A 88 -2.59 9.55 4.01
CA LEU A 88 -2.88 10.78 4.76
C LEU A 88 -3.08 11.99 3.85
N GLU A 89 -2.47 11.99 2.66
CA GLU A 89 -2.66 13.03 1.64
C GLU A 89 -3.93 12.84 0.80
N MET A 90 -4.70 11.77 1.02
CA MET A 90 -5.91 11.51 0.25
C MET A 90 -6.97 12.58 0.51
N PRO A 91 -7.41 13.30 -0.54
CA PRO A 91 -8.40 14.38 -0.39
C PRO A 91 -9.77 13.82 0.01
N GLN A 92 -10.54 14.57 0.80
CA GLN A 92 -11.83 14.13 1.32
C GLN A 92 -12.87 13.82 0.23
N ASP A 93 -12.71 14.36 -0.95
CA ASP A 93 -13.58 14.16 -2.10
C ASP A 93 -13.05 13.12 -3.09
N ALA A 94 -12.03 12.32 -2.70
CA ALA A 94 -11.55 11.20 -3.48
C ALA A 94 -12.66 10.17 -3.68
N GLU A 95 -12.81 9.68 -4.92
CA GLU A 95 -13.80 8.66 -5.31
C GLU A 95 -13.17 7.29 -5.57
N VAL A 96 -11.84 7.24 -5.78
CA VAL A 96 -11.07 6.02 -5.94
C VAL A 96 -9.61 6.28 -5.58
N ALA A 97 -8.93 5.29 -5.00
CA ALA A 97 -7.50 5.36 -4.71
C ALA A 97 -6.74 4.19 -5.34
N ILE A 98 -5.49 4.45 -5.78
CA ILE A 98 -4.59 3.46 -6.37
C ILE A 98 -3.28 3.52 -5.59
N ILE A 99 -2.99 2.50 -4.81
CA ILE A 99 -1.84 2.47 -3.89
C ILE A 99 -0.83 1.44 -4.38
N GLU A 100 0.37 1.92 -4.69
CA GLU A 100 1.51 1.08 -5.03
C GLU A 100 2.13 0.52 -3.75
N LEU A 101 2.31 -0.80 -3.68
CA LEU A 101 2.88 -1.52 -2.56
C LEU A 101 4.21 -2.16 -3.00
N GLY A 102 5.29 -1.77 -2.37
CA GLY A 102 6.63 -2.27 -2.68
C GLY A 102 7.19 -3.07 -1.52
N THR A 103 8.00 -4.07 -1.83
CA THR A 103 8.66 -4.90 -0.82
C THR A 103 10.14 -5.10 -1.13
N ASN A 104 10.94 -5.22 -0.08
CA ASN A 104 12.35 -5.62 -0.11
C ASN A 104 12.60 -6.80 0.85
N SER A 105 11.66 -7.10 1.74
CA SER A 105 11.81 -8.09 2.81
C SER A 105 10.50 -8.82 3.09
N PRO A 106 10.56 -10.07 3.58
CA PRO A 106 9.37 -10.85 3.91
C PRO A 106 8.45 -10.16 4.94
N GLY A 107 7.15 -10.17 4.67
CA GLY A 107 6.10 -9.63 5.54
C GLY A 107 5.69 -8.19 5.23
N GLU A 108 6.44 -7.45 4.41
CA GLU A 108 6.14 -6.05 4.09
C GLU A 108 4.84 -5.88 3.31
N ILE A 109 4.53 -6.78 2.34
CA ILE A 109 3.25 -6.69 1.60
C ILE A 109 2.05 -6.92 2.53
N ALA A 110 2.15 -7.87 3.46
CA ALA A 110 1.09 -8.10 4.44
C ALA A 110 0.86 -6.87 5.34
N GLU A 111 1.94 -6.25 5.80
CA GLU A 111 1.91 -5.00 6.59
C GLU A 111 1.26 -3.86 5.78
N LEU A 112 1.75 -3.61 4.56
CA LEU A 112 1.23 -2.55 3.70
C LEU A 112 -0.24 -2.77 3.33
N CYS A 113 -0.67 -4.01 3.13
CA CYS A 113 -2.08 -4.35 2.95
C CYS A 113 -2.91 -4.03 4.20
N SER A 114 -2.37 -4.29 5.40
CA SER A 114 -3.07 -3.98 6.65
C SER A 114 -3.30 -2.48 6.83
N ILE A 115 -2.32 -1.65 6.44
CA ILE A 115 -2.40 -0.18 6.49
C ILE A 115 -3.35 0.36 5.40
N THR A 116 -3.19 -0.14 4.16
CA THR A 116 -3.92 0.35 2.97
C THR A 116 -5.38 -0.09 2.97
N ASN A 117 -5.68 -1.24 3.57
CA ASN A 117 -7.01 -1.87 3.53
C ASN A 117 -7.62 -1.86 2.11
N PRO A 118 -6.94 -2.48 1.10
CA PRO A 118 -7.42 -2.51 -0.28
C PRO A 118 -8.63 -3.44 -0.40
N ASN A 119 -9.59 -3.07 -1.25
CA ASN A 119 -10.70 -3.95 -1.63
C ASN A 119 -10.60 -4.48 -3.06
N TYR A 120 -9.62 -3.99 -3.80
CA TYR A 120 -9.17 -4.52 -5.08
C TYR A 120 -7.65 -4.64 -5.07
N GLY A 121 -7.11 -5.61 -5.82
CA GLY A 121 -5.65 -5.69 -5.94
C GLY A 121 -5.20 -6.53 -7.11
N LEU A 122 -3.96 -6.30 -7.51
CA LEU A 122 -3.29 -7.05 -8.55
C LEU A 122 -1.79 -7.18 -8.27
N ILE A 123 -1.21 -8.24 -8.78
CA ILE A 123 0.24 -8.43 -8.89
C ILE A 123 0.60 -8.27 -10.35
N THR A 124 1.54 -7.39 -10.66
CA THR A 124 1.94 -7.12 -12.05
C THR A 124 2.62 -8.32 -12.70
N ASN A 125 3.61 -8.87 -12.05
CA ASN A 125 4.34 -10.09 -12.41
C ASN A 125 5.24 -10.55 -11.25
N ILE A 126 5.78 -11.77 -11.36
CA ILE A 126 6.81 -12.31 -10.48
C ILE A 126 8.13 -12.36 -11.24
N GLY A 127 9.12 -11.61 -10.80
CA GLY A 127 10.43 -11.48 -11.45
C GLY A 127 11.60 -11.63 -10.49
N LYS A 128 12.81 -11.68 -11.04
CA LYS A 128 14.06 -11.85 -10.28
C LYS A 128 14.55 -10.54 -9.65
N GLU A 129 13.65 -9.78 -9.06
CA GLU A 129 14.01 -8.59 -8.28
C GLU A 129 14.15 -8.93 -6.81
N HIS A 130 14.95 -8.14 -6.08
CA HIS A 130 15.14 -8.27 -4.63
C HIS A 130 15.65 -9.65 -4.16
N LEU A 131 16.33 -10.43 -5.05
CA LEU A 131 16.87 -11.75 -4.69
C LEU A 131 17.89 -11.68 -3.54
N GLU A 132 18.52 -10.54 -3.32
CA GLU A 132 19.38 -10.33 -2.15
C GLU A 132 18.60 -10.41 -0.83
N GLY A 133 17.33 -9.98 -0.81
CA GLY A 133 16.45 -10.05 0.36
C GLY A 133 15.68 -11.36 0.47
N PHE A 134 15.26 -11.94 -0.65
CA PHE A 134 14.38 -13.12 -0.67
C PHE A 134 15.10 -14.43 -0.99
N GLY A 135 16.26 -14.38 -1.61
CA GLY A 135 17.06 -15.57 -1.96
C GLY A 135 16.52 -16.38 -3.16
N THR A 136 15.22 -16.60 -3.27
CA THR A 136 14.60 -17.38 -4.35
C THR A 136 13.37 -16.71 -4.95
N LEU A 137 13.03 -17.10 -6.19
CA LEU A 137 11.84 -16.59 -6.88
C LEU A 137 10.53 -17.06 -6.20
N GLU A 138 10.56 -18.25 -5.59
CA GLU A 138 9.45 -18.78 -4.81
C GLU A 138 9.17 -17.91 -3.58
N ALA A 139 10.21 -17.41 -2.93
CA ALA A 139 10.07 -16.50 -1.77
C ALA A 139 9.48 -15.15 -2.21
N VAL A 140 9.91 -14.61 -3.36
CA VAL A 140 9.31 -13.39 -3.95
C VAL A 140 7.83 -13.64 -4.26
N ALA A 141 7.50 -14.76 -4.93
CA ALA A 141 6.12 -15.12 -5.26
C ALA A 141 5.25 -15.24 -3.99
N LYS A 142 5.77 -15.87 -2.95
CA LYS A 142 5.08 -15.99 -1.67
C LYS A 142 4.79 -14.61 -1.05
N GLU A 143 5.79 -13.74 -1.01
CA GLU A 143 5.64 -12.39 -0.47
C GLU A 143 4.59 -11.58 -1.25
N GLU A 144 4.73 -11.53 -2.57
CA GLU A 144 3.77 -10.80 -3.42
C GLU A 144 2.34 -11.37 -3.30
N SER A 145 2.18 -12.69 -3.04
CA SER A 145 0.87 -13.33 -2.86
C SER A 145 0.12 -12.87 -1.61
N GLU A 146 0.78 -12.23 -0.66
CA GLU A 146 0.13 -11.72 0.55
C GLU A 146 -1.03 -10.75 0.24
N ILE A 147 -0.96 -10.00 -0.86
CA ILE A 147 -2.09 -9.17 -1.29
C ILE A 147 -3.32 -10.03 -1.65
N TYR A 148 -3.14 -11.18 -2.29
CA TYR A 148 -4.24 -12.09 -2.61
C TYR A 148 -4.83 -12.72 -1.36
N HIS A 149 -3.98 -13.16 -0.42
CA HIS A 149 -4.43 -13.67 0.88
C HIS A 149 -5.21 -12.62 1.67
N TYR A 150 -4.73 -11.37 1.66
CA TYR A 150 -5.43 -10.25 2.30
C TYR A 150 -6.82 -10.03 1.69
N LEU A 151 -6.91 -9.97 0.35
CA LEU A 151 -8.17 -9.77 -0.37
C LEU A 151 -9.15 -10.91 -0.11
N LEU A 152 -8.69 -12.17 -0.15
CA LEU A 152 -9.54 -13.33 0.14
C LEU A 152 -10.12 -13.24 1.55
N LYS A 153 -9.30 -12.97 2.55
CA LYS A 153 -9.71 -12.83 3.95
C LYS A 153 -10.74 -11.72 4.16
N ASN A 154 -10.61 -10.61 3.42
CA ASN A 154 -11.42 -9.41 3.56
C ASN A 154 -12.54 -9.30 2.49
N LYS A 155 -12.81 -10.37 1.73
CA LYS A 155 -13.84 -10.43 0.68
C LYS A 155 -13.62 -9.38 -0.42
N GLY A 156 -12.37 -9.06 -0.71
CA GLY A 156 -11.95 -8.20 -1.81
C GLY A 156 -11.92 -8.93 -3.14
N THR A 157 -11.51 -8.23 -4.19
CA THR A 157 -11.41 -8.74 -5.56
C THR A 157 -9.97 -8.70 -6.04
N ALA A 158 -9.44 -9.83 -6.50
CA ALA A 158 -8.13 -9.93 -7.12
C ALA A 158 -8.25 -9.90 -8.65
N PHE A 159 -7.43 -9.08 -9.30
CA PHE A 159 -7.21 -9.14 -10.75
C PHE A 159 -5.95 -9.98 -11.02
N VAL A 160 -6.09 -11.02 -11.79
CA VAL A 160 -5.02 -11.99 -12.06
C VAL A 160 -4.67 -12.00 -13.54
N ASN A 161 -3.39 -11.84 -13.88
CA ASN A 161 -2.89 -12.11 -15.21
C ASN A 161 -2.82 -13.63 -15.42
N ALA A 162 -3.76 -14.19 -16.16
CA ALA A 162 -3.85 -15.63 -16.41
C ALA A 162 -2.75 -16.16 -17.34
N ASP A 163 -2.06 -15.28 -18.07
CA ASP A 163 -0.96 -15.65 -18.97
C ASP A 163 0.39 -15.77 -18.21
N ASP A 164 0.45 -15.35 -16.95
CA ASP A 164 1.61 -15.54 -16.08
C ASP A 164 1.46 -16.85 -15.27
N ASP A 165 2.39 -17.77 -15.46
CA ASP A 165 2.37 -19.09 -14.83
C ASP A 165 2.38 -19.02 -13.28
N TRP A 166 3.12 -18.06 -12.69
CA TRP A 166 3.16 -17.86 -11.25
C TRP A 166 1.82 -17.34 -10.73
N LEU A 167 1.32 -16.27 -11.32
CA LEU A 167 0.07 -15.65 -10.90
C LEU A 167 -1.11 -16.60 -11.09
N SER A 168 -1.13 -17.34 -12.21
CA SER A 168 -2.13 -18.38 -12.48
C SER A 168 -2.13 -19.51 -11.43
N ARG A 169 -0.95 -19.94 -10.96
CA ARG A 169 -0.84 -20.96 -9.90
C ARG A 169 -1.25 -20.39 -8.53
N MET A 170 -0.82 -19.18 -8.20
CA MET A 170 -1.10 -18.53 -6.93
C MET A 170 -2.59 -18.23 -6.75
N SER A 171 -3.31 -17.98 -7.83
CA SER A 171 -4.76 -17.69 -7.80
C SER A 171 -5.65 -18.92 -7.65
N ARG A 172 -5.14 -20.15 -7.77
CA ARG A 172 -5.94 -21.38 -7.70
C ARG A 172 -6.56 -21.70 -6.34
N GLY A 173 -6.41 -20.88 -5.37
CA GLY A 173 -6.99 -21.03 -4.03
C GLY A 173 -7.82 -19.81 -3.58
N LEU A 174 -8.02 -18.86 -4.49
CA LEU A 174 -8.77 -17.62 -4.24
C LEU A 174 -10.28 -17.83 -4.39
#